data_792ad6518c596186eebc0970473bce24
#
_entry.id   792ad6518c596186eebc0970473bce24
#
_cell.length_a   1.000
_cell.length_b   1.000
_cell.length_c   1.000
_cell.angle_alpha   90.00
_cell.angle_beta   90.00
_cell.angle_gamma   90.00
#
_symmetry.space_group_name_H-M   'P 1'
#
loop_
_entity.id
_entity.type
_entity.pdbx_description
1 polymer ?
#
loop_
_entity_poly.entity_id
_entity_poly.type
_entity_poly.pdbx_seq_one_letter_code
_entity_poly.pdbx_strand_id
1 'polypeptide(L)'
;MSVFLFNEQTGELALSAHPIDNGFPVTSAQLIELLEQSEYCEFEVLSGNIGKLFSPSKNYQQESLVIAKATDASIVINVDEKNMVAEATLTTAKGGALLSMEAAQAALVKAGVKKGISPRALDTFLGQQFSHPAGTSYSAIVAHGRNPKEGSDARFVRLCSTAQDRVLSPQAKEGGKVDMKDLGAIITVKPGTPLMQRVAATPGEDGY
;
A
#
# COMPACT_ATOMS: atom_id res chain seq x y z
N MET A 1 30.07 -5.05 35.20
CA MET A 1 30.64 -4.22 34.11
C MET A 1 30.04 -4.75 32.82
N SER A 2 29.49 -3.86 31.98
CA SER A 2 28.90 -4.28 30.70
C SER A 2 30.01 -4.71 29.74
N VAL A 3 29.88 -5.90 29.18
CA VAL A 3 30.79 -6.43 28.15
C VAL A 3 30.64 -5.68 26.85
N PHE A 4 29.46 -5.03 26.67
CA PHE A 4 29.09 -4.31 25.46
C PHE A 4 29.11 -2.78 25.69
N LEU A 5 29.58 -2.06 24.71
CA LEU A 5 29.58 -0.59 24.63
C LEU A 5 28.68 -0.20 23.45
N PHE A 6 27.51 0.35 23.74
CA PHE A 6 26.61 0.86 22.72
C PHE A 6 26.81 2.36 22.49
N ASN A 7 27.00 2.75 21.24
CA ASN A 7 27.06 4.15 20.84
C ASN A 7 25.72 4.55 20.21
N GLU A 8 24.91 5.31 20.97
CA GLU A 8 23.60 5.78 20.51
C GLU A 8 23.65 6.68 19.27
N GLN A 9 24.76 7.38 19.03
CA GLN A 9 24.88 8.30 17.89
C GLN A 9 25.13 7.55 16.57
N THR A 10 25.89 6.46 16.61
CA THR A 10 26.25 5.67 15.42
C THR A 10 25.42 4.39 15.28
N GLY A 11 24.65 4.02 16.33
CA GLY A 11 23.92 2.76 16.39
C GLY A 11 24.86 1.53 16.44
N GLU A 12 26.11 1.71 16.81
CA GLU A 12 27.12 0.67 16.79
C GLU A 12 27.34 0.06 18.17
N LEU A 13 27.40 -1.26 18.21
CA LEU A 13 27.72 -2.03 19.40
C LEU A 13 29.14 -2.56 19.29
N ALA A 14 29.97 -2.15 20.21
CA ALA A 14 31.36 -2.59 20.30
C ALA A 14 31.60 -3.41 21.56
N LEU A 15 32.64 -4.22 21.52
CA LEU A 15 33.13 -4.93 22.69
C LEU A 15 34.01 -4.01 23.55
N SER A 16 33.81 -4.06 24.86
CA SER A 16 34.71 -3.35 25.82
C SER A 16 36.11 -3.93 25.72
N ALA A 17 37.12 -3.05 25.58
CA ALA A 17 38.51 -3.42 25.30
C ALA A 17 39.31 -4.06 26.45
N HIS A 18 38.64 -4.65 27.43
CA HIS A 18 39.35 -5.31 28.57
C HIS A 18 39.14 -6.82 28.55
N PRO A 19 40.08 -7.58 27.93
CA PRO A 19 39.98 -9.03 27.78
C PRO A 19 40.50 -9.86 28.96
N ILE A 20 40.77 -9.28 30.13
CA ILE A 20 41.55 -9.97 31.16
C ILE A 20 40.81 -10.31 32.43
N ASP A 21 39.57 -9.85 32.60
CA ASP A 21 38.75 -10.23 33.76
C ASP A 21 37.75 -11.35 33.45
N ASN A 22 37.67 -12.31 34.39
CA ASN A 22 36.85 -13.50 34.35
C ASN A 22 35.42 -13.24 33.85
N GLY A 23 35.10 -13.56 32.62
CA GLY A 23 33.78 -13.40 32.00
C GLY A 23 33.77 -12.97 30.53
N PHE A 24 34.94 -12.73 29.94
CA PHE A 24 35.03 -12.40 28.53
C PHE A 24 34.83 -13.66 27.66
N PRO A 25 34.04 -13.60 26.59
CA PRO A 25 33.85 -14.75 25.70
C PRO A 25 35.17 -15.18 25.07
N VAL A 26 35.48 -16.46 25.19
CA VAL A 26 36.71 -17.05 24.67
C VAL A 26 36.58 -17.49 23.21
N THR A 27 35.33 -17.62 22.75
CA THR A 27 34.99 -18.05 21.39
C THR A 27 33.93 -17.18 20.76
N SER A 28 33.87 -17.15 19.42
CA SER A 28 32.86 -16.46 18.66
C SER A 28 31.43 -16.98 18.98
N ALA A 29 31.30 -18.27 19.26
CA ALA A 29 30.02 -18.88 19.64
C ALA A 29 29.49 -18.34 20.98
N GLN A 30 30.35 -18.25 21.99
CA GLN A 30 30.01 -17.68 23.29
C GLN A 30 29.65 -16.19 23.20
N LEU A 31 30.31 -15.44 22.32
CA LEU A 31 29.98 -14.05 22.10
C LEU A 31 28.61 -13.87 21.46
N ILE A 32 28.27 -14.70 20.48
CA ILE A 32 26.96 -14.68 19.83
C ILE A 32 25.88 -15.06 20.84
N GLU A 33 26.08 -16.11 21.66
CA GLU A 33 25.14 -16.53 22.71
C GLU A 33 24.91 -15.42 23.73
N LEU A 34 25.96 -14.73 24.18
CA LEU A 34 25.85 -13.57 25.06
C LEU A 34 25.07 -12.41 24.43
N LEU A 35 25.24 -12.22 23.13
CA LEU A 35 24.54 -11.18 22.40
C LEU A 35 23.04 -11.50 22.24
N GLU A 36 22.70 -12.77 21.97
CA GLU A 36 21.34 -13.27 21.92
C GLU A 36 20.59 -13.17 23.28
N GLN A 37 21.32 -13.28 24.38
CA GLN A 37 20.78 -13.15 25.75
C GLN A 37 20.75 -11.68 26.23
N SER A 38 21.30 -10.74 25.48
CA SER A 38 21.36 -9.32 25.82
C SER A 38 20.17 -8.53 25.26
N GLU A 39 20.05 -7.28 25.68
CA GLU A 39 19.12 -6.30 25.11
C GLU A 39 19.38 -5.94 23.64
N TYR A 40 20.53 -6.38 23.09
CA TYR A 40 20.96 -6.17 21.72
C TYR A 40 20.73 -7.37 20.79
N CYS A 41 19.88 -8.33 21.19
CA CYS A 41 19.62 -9.56 20.44
C CYS A 41 19.02 -9.32 19.04
N GLU A 42 18.35 -8.20 18.83
CA GLU A 42 17.76 -7.82 17.55
C GLU A 42 18.71 -7.09 16.59
N PHE A 43 19.92 -6.74 17.04
CA PHE A 43 20.90 -6.00 16.25
C PHE A 43 21.43 -6.85 15.10
N GLU A 44 21.85 -6.18 14.04
CA GLU A 44 22.50 -6.84 12.92
C GLU A 44 23.95 -7.25 13.29
N VAL A 45 24.18 -8.56 13.45
CA VAL A 45 25.46 -9.13 13.85
C VAL A 45 26.48 -9.06 12.71
N LEU A 46 27.63 -8.43 12.95
CA LEU A 46 28.73 -8.32 12.01
C LEU A 46 29.68 -9.52 12.12
N SER A 47 29.24 -10.68 11.61
CA SER A 47 29.99 -11.94 11.72
C SER A 47 31.44 -11.88 11.22
N GLY A 48 31.71 -11.05 10.18
CA GLY A 48 33.06 -10.83 9.68
C GLY A 48 33.98 -10.14 10.69
N ASN A 49 33.43 -9.26 11.52
CA ASN A 49 34.20 -8.57 12.57
C ASN A 49 34.39 -9.50 13.78
N ILE A 50 33.39 -10.27 14.14
CA ILE A 50 33.50 -11.29 15.19
C ILE A 50 34.60 -12.30 14.85
N GLY A 51 34.64 -12.78 13.59
CA GLY A 51 35.70 -13.69 13.14
C GLY A 51 37.13 -13.10 13.25
N LYS A 52 37.26 -11.79 13.06
CA LYS A 52 38.55 -11.11 13.24
C LYS A 52 39.00 -11.02 14.69
N LEU A 53 38.06 -10.89 15.66
CA LEU A 53 38.35 -10.85 17.09
C LEU A 53 39.07 -12.13 17.59
N PHE A 54 38.62 -13.27 17.09
CA PHE A 54 39.17 -14.58 17.52
C PHE A 54 40.26 -15.12 16.59
N SER A 55 40.79 -14.31 15.67
CA SER A 55 41.90 -14.69 14.79
C SER A 55 43.22 -14.56 15.52
N PRO A 56 44.12 -15.58 15.50
CA PRO A 56 45.40 -15.59 16.24
C PRO A 56 46.41 -14.55 15.76
N SER A 57 46.10 -13.79 14.71
CA SER A 57 47.09 -12.95 14.01
C SER A 57 47.15 -11.50 14.46
N LYS A 58 46.37 -11.03 15.43
CA LYS A 58 46.33 -9.62 15.84
C LYS A 58 46.26 -9.41 17.35
N ASN A 59 47.15 -8.59 17.86
CA ASN A 59 47.10 -7.99 19.21
C ASN A 59 45.98 -6.93 19.21
N TYR A 60 44.76 -7.30 19.61
CA TYR A 60 43.61 -6.36 19.79
C TYR A 60 43.68 -5.60 21.11
N GLN A 61 44.81 -5.00 21.44
CA GLN A 61 44.97 -4.32 22.72
C GLN A 61 44.45 -2.88 22.76
N GLN A 62 43.91 -2.32 21.67
CA GLN A 62 43.61 -0.88 21.65
C GLN A 62 42.40 -0.39 20.82
N GLU A 63 41.65 -1.22 20.14
CA GLU A 63 40.47 -0.73 19.40
C GLU A 63 39.21 -1.48 19.76
N SER A 64 38.16 -0.75 20.20
CA SER A 64 36.82 -1.30 20.34
C SER A 64 36.33 -1.73 18.96
N LEU A 65 36.22 -3.03 18.72
CA LEU A 65 35.73 -3.53 17.45
C LEU A 65 34.19 -3.59 17.47
N VAL A 66 33.57 -2.98 16.47
CA VAL A 66 32.08 -3.03 16.28
C VAL A 66 31.70 -4.44 15.90
N ILE A 67 30.85 -5.06 16.71
CA ILE A 67 30.38 -6.46 16.57
C ILE A 67 28.95 -6.56 16.06
N ALA A 68 28.14 -5.55 16.33
CA ALA A 68 26.76 -5.48 15.83
C ALA A 68 26.38 -4.02 15.57
N LYS A 69 25.34 -3.83 14.78
CA LYS A 69 24.83 -2.51 14.42
C LYS A 69 23.32 -2.48 14.46
N ALA A 70 22.77 -1.41 15.03
CA ALA A 70 21.35 -1.11 14.91
C ALA A 70 21.06 -0.64 13.47
N THR A 71 20.00 -1.17 12.86
CA THR A 71 19.54 -0.79 11.54
C THR A 71 18.08 -0.37 11.63
N ASP A 72 17.79 0.83 11.13
CA ASP A 72 16.43 1.38 11.13
C ASP A 72 15.52 0.64 10.13
N ALA A 73 14.22 0.68 10.41
CA ALA A 73 13.23 0.20 9.47
C ALA A 73 13.29 0.99 8.15
N SER A 74 13.09 0.30 7.05
CA SER A 74 13.10 0.91 5.73
C SER A 74 11.84 0.57 4.95
N ILE A 75 11.42 1.48 4.06
CA ILE A 75 10.27 1.29 3.19
C ILE A 75 10.64 1.54 1.74
N VAL A 76 10.14 0.68 0.87
CA VAL A 76 10.24 0.80 -0.60
C VAL A 76 8.83 0.82 -1.16
N ILE A 77 8.54 1.78 -2.03
CA ILE A 77 7.24 1.91 -2.70
C ILE A 77 7.41 1.52 -4.16
N ASN A 78 6.63 0.54 -4.59
CA ASN A 78 6.54 0.11 -5.98
C ASN A 78 5.18 0.54 -6.55
N VAL A 79 5.20 1.25 -7.66
CA VAL A 79 4.00 1.66 -8.38
C VAL A 79 3.90 0.83 -9.65
N ASP A 80 2.71 0.30 -9.95
CA ASP A 80 2.49 -0.50 -11.13
C ASP A 80 2.65 0.32 -12.44
N GLU A 81 2.84 -0.36 -13.57
CA GLU A 81 3.05 0.28 -14.89
C GLU A 81 1.88 1.20 -15.30
N LYS A 82 0.69 0.95 -14.78
CA LYS A 82 -0.52 1.74 -15.06
C LYS A 82 -0.74 2.87 -14.07
N ASN A 83 0.11 3.02 -13.06
CA ASN A 83 -0.02 3.97 -11.96
C ASN A 83 -1.35 3.84 -11.18
N MET A 84 -1.92 2.62 -11.14
CA MET A 84 -3.21 2.36 -10.51
C MET A 84 -3.10 1.70 -9.15
N VAL A 85 -1.94 1.12 -8.83
CA VAL A 85 -1.70 0.44 -7.55
C VAL A 85 -0.32 0.83 -7.04
N ALA A 86 -0.24 1.19 -5.76
CA ALA A 86 1.03 1.37 -5.08
C ALA A 86 1.16 0.33 -3.95
N GLU A 87 2.19 -0.50 -4.04
CA GLU A 87 2.58 -1.48 -3.06
C GLU A 87 3.75 -0.95 -2.23
N ALA A 88 3.60 -1.00 -0.92
CA ALA A 88 4.65 -0.68 0.03
C ALA A 88 5.28 -1.97 0.55
N THR A 89 6.59 -2.06 0.52
CA THR A 89 7.38 -3.12 1.16
C THR A 89 8.15 -2.51 2.31
N LEU A 90 7.90 -2.97 3.54
CA LEU A 90 8.58 -2.54 4.74
C LEU A 90 9.52 -3.64 5.20
N THR A 91 10.76 -3.26 5.50
CA THR A 91 11.72 -4.12 6.23
C THR A 91 11.79 -3.62 7.66
N THR A 92 11.50 -4.50 8.63
CA THR A 92 11.47 -4.16 10.06
C THR A 92 12.87 -3.80 10.55
N ALA A 93 12.93 -2.92 11.55
CA ALA A 93 14.18 -2.51 12.18
C ALA A 93 14.90 -3.70 12.82
N LYS A 94 16.22 -3.63 12.88
CA LYS A 94 17.07 -4.51 13.68
C LYS A 94 17.70 -3.68 14.80
N GLY A 95 16.97 -3.51 15.90
CA GLY A 95 17.39 -2.71 17.04
C GLY A 95 17.47 -1.19 16.78
N GLY A 96 17.08 -0.71 15.60
CA GLY A 96 17.00 0.70 15.24
C GLY A 96 15.60 1.27 15.36
N ALA A 97 15.39 2.47 14.80
CA ALA A 97 14.11 3.17 14.83
C ALA A 97 13.07 2.47 13.95
N LEU A 98 11.83 2.41 14.48
CA LEU A 98 10.68 1.94 13.73
C LEU A 98 10.26 2.98 12.68
N LEU A 99 9.60 2.53 11.62
CA LEU A 99 9.10 3.43 10.59
C LEU A 99 7.90 4.22 11.11
N SER A 100 8.00 5.56 11.06
CA SER A 100 6.90 6.45 11.44
C SER A 100 5.92 6.65 10.28
N MET A 101 4.69 7.08 10.63
CA MET A 101 3.67 7.45 9.64
C MET A 101 4.15 8.57 8.71
N GLU A 102 4.87 9.55 9.25
CA GLU A 102 5.41 10.67 8.49
C GLU A 102 6.46 10.23 7.47
N ALA A 103 7.36 9.32 7.88
CA ALA A 103 8.37 8.76 6.98
C ALA A 103 7.74 7.92 5.87
N ALA A 104 6.68 7.15 6.17
CA ALA A 104 5.94 6.38 5.17
C ALA A 104 5.22 7.29 4.17
N GLN A 105 4.58 8.36 4.64
CA GLN A 105 3.96 9.36 3.77
C GLN A 105 4.99 10.09 2.90
N ALA A 106 6.14 10.46 3.44
CA ALA A 106 7.22 11.06 2.68
C ALA A 106 7.74 10.13 1.57
N ALA A 107 7.84 8.83 1.86
CA ALA A 107 8.22 7.83 0.87
C ALA A 107 7.19 7.70 -0.27
N LEU A 108 5.88 7.74 0.05
CA LEU A 108 4.80 7.73 -0.95
C LEU A 108 4.87 8.98 -1.85
N VAL A 109 5.06 10.15 -1.27
CA VAL A 109 5.21 11.41 -2.04
C VAL A 109 6.44 11.35 -2.94
N LYS A 110 7.56 10.83 -2.44
CA LYS A 110 8.80 10.65 -3.21
C LYS A 110 8.62 9.68 -4.38
N ALA A 111 7.80 8.64 -4.20
CA ALA A 111 7.43 7.70 -5.26
C ALA A 111 6.39 8.26 -6.26
N GLY A 112 5.92 9.50 -6.07
CA GLY A 112 4.94 10.16 -6.93
C GLY A 112 3.48 9.89 -6.58
N VAL A 113 3.19 9.14 -5.53
CA VAL A 113 1.82 8.81 -5.09
C VAL A 113 1.25 9.98 -4.29
N LYS A 114 0.35 10.74 -4.91
CA LYS A 114 -0.27 11.94 -4.32
C LYS A 114 -1.74 11.77 -3.94
N LYS A 115 -2.42 10.82 -4.58
CA LYS A 115 -3.86 10.56 -4.40
C LYS A 115 -4.11 9.07 -4.25
N GLY A 116 -5.29 8.70 -3.78
CA GLY A 116 -5.69 7.31 -3.64
C GLY A 116 -5.06 6.57 -2.45
N ILE A 117 -4.29 7.26 -1.62
CA ILE A 117 -3.70 6.66 -0.40
C ILE A 117 -4.82 6.33 0.58
N SER A 118 -4.83 5.10 1.07
CA SER A 118 -5.74 4.65 2.13
C SER A 118 -5.08 4.83 3.50
N PRO A 119 -5.51 5.81 4.31
CA PRO A 119 -4.90 6.03 5.64
C PRO A 119 -5.03 4.80 6.53
N ARG A 120 -6.18 4.13 6.47
CA ARG A 120 -6.42 2.92 7.25
C ARG A 120 -5.52 1.75 6.83
N ALA A 121 -5.31 1.57 5.53
CA ALA A 121 -4.39 0.53 5.04
C ALA A 121 -2.95 0.82 5.48
N LEU A 122 -2.53 2.08 5.40
CA LEU A 122 -1.20 2.51 5.82
C LEU A 122 -0.98 2.34 7.33
N ASP A 123 -1.98 2.68 8.15
CA ASP A 123 -1.93 2.49 9.61
C ASP A 123 -1.84 1.00 9.97
N THR A 124 -2.69 0.16 9.37
CA THR A 124 -2.62 -1.29 9.57
C THR A 124 -1.28 -1.86 9.13
N PHE A 125 -0.76 -1.41 7.99
CA PHE A 125 0.53 -1.84 7.46
C PHE A 125 1.67 -1.48 8.40
N LEU A 126 1.72 -0.25 8.91
CA LEU A 126 2.73 0.16 9.88
C LEU A 126 2.56 -0.56 11.23
N GLY A 127 1.34 -0.86 11.65
CA GLY A 127 1.09 -1.62 12.88
C GLY A 127 1.68 -3.04 12.84
N GLN A 128 1.80 -3.63 11.67
CA GLN A 128 2.35 -4.98 11.51
C GLN A 128 3.84 -5.09 11.86
N GLN A 129 4.60 -3.98 11.86
CA GLN A 129 6.02 -4.00 12.24
C GLN A 129 6.26 -4.52 13.66
N PHE A 130 5.27 -4.42 14.57
CA PHE A 130 5.36 -4.96 15.93
C PHE A 130 5.10 -6.47 16.00
N SER A 131 4.55 -7.06 14.96
CA SER A 131 4.20 -8.48 14.91
C SER A 131 5.20 -9.33 14.12
N HIS A 132 6.06 -8.70 13.36
CA HIS A 132 7.07 -9.36 12.54
C HIS A 132 8.44 -9.35 13.23
N PRO A 133 9.24 -10.43 13.09
CA PRO A 133 10.61 -10.46 13.59
C PRO A 133 11.50 -9.36 12.99
N ALA A 134 12.53 -8.97 13.73
CA ALA A 134 13.50 -7.99 13.29
C ALA A 134 14.16 -8.39 11.95
N GLY A 135 14.30 -7.43 11.03
CA GLY A 135 14.92 -7.62 9.72
C GLY A 135 14.09 -8.40 8.70
N THR A 136 12.81 -8.69 8.99
CA THR A 136 11.90 -9.31 8.01
C THR A 136 11.23 -8.26 7.12
N SER A 137 10.89 -8.65 5.90
CA SER A 137 10.18 -7.78 4.96
C SER A 137 8.79 -8.32 4.69
N TYR A 138 7.83 -7.40 4.64
CA TYR A 138 6.45 -7.70 4.25
C TYR A 138 5.90 -6.58 3.37
N SER A 139 4.90 -6.88 2.54
CA SER A 139 4.33 -5.89 1.63
C SER A 139 2.81 -5.83 1.70
N ALA A 140 2.28 -4.66 1.38
CA ALA A 140 0.85 -4.43 1.27
C ALA A 140 0.53 -3.31 0.26
N ILE A 141 -0.67 -3.37 -0.31
CA ILE A 141 -1.17 -2.29 -1.16
C ILE A 141 -1.67 -1.17 -0.26
N VAL A 142 -1.10 0.03 -0.45
CA VAL A 142 -1.38 1.22 0.39
C VAL A 142 -2.12 2.33 -0.36
N ALA A 143 -2.13 2.26 -1.70
CA ALA A 143 -2.87 3.22 -2.51
C ALA A 143 -3.46 2.57 -3.76
N HIS A 144 -4.66 3.04 -4.15
CA HIS A 144 -5.35 2.68 -5.37
C HIS A 144 -5.70 3.91 -6.19
N GLY A 145 -5.40 3.86 -7.46
CA GLY A 145 -5.85 4.83 -8.44
C GLY A 145 -7.34 4.64 -8.77
N ARG A 146 -7.93 5.66 -9.34
CA ARG A 146 -9.31 5.65 -9.84
C ARG A 146 -9.31 5.96 -11.33
N ASN A 147 -9.93 5.10 -12.13
CA ASN A 147 -10.13 5.37 -13.55
C ASN A 147 -11.04 6.58 -13.77
N PRO A 148 -10.80 7.39 -14.80
CA PRO A 148 -11.72 8.44 -15.18
C PRO A 148 -13.08 7.84 -15.57
N LYS A 149 -14.15 8.57 -15.30
CA LYS A 149 -15.49 8.24 -15.78
C LYS A 149 -15.89 9.22 -16.87
N GLU A 150 -16.35 8.69 -17.98
CA GLU A 150 -16.88 9.50 -19.06
C GLU A 150 -18.17 10.18 -18.63
N GLY A 151 -18.38 11.39 -19.10
CA GLY A 151 -19.65 12.10 -18.96
C GLY A 151 -20.68 11.49 -19.92
N SER A 152 -21.92 11.86 -19.71
CA SER A 152 -23.03 11.47 -20.59
C SER A 152 -23.40 12.64 -21.49
N ASP A 153 -23.54 12.38 -22.78
CA ASP A 153 -24.03 13.37 -23.73
C ASP A 153 -25.48 13.78 -23.44
N ALA A 154 -25.82 14.99 -23.86
CA ALA A 154 -27.21 15.45 -23.80
C ALA A 154 -28.10 14.54 -24.67
N ARG A 155 -29.22 14.12 -24.12
CA ARG A 155 -30.18 13.27 -24.84
C ARG A 155 -31.59 13.78 -24.71
N PHE A 156 -32.41 13.48 -25.72
CA PHE A 156 -33.84 13.73 -25.66
C PHE A 156 -34.56 12.44 -25.25
N VAL A 157 -35.37 12.55 -24.23
CA VAL A 157 -36.23 11.47 -23.77
C VAL A 157 -37.67 11.76 -24.23
N ARG A 158 -38.28 10.83 -24.96
CA ARG A 158 -39.68 10.96 -25.37
C ARG A 158 -40.61 10.78 -24.15
N LEU A 159 -41.60 11.67 -24.04
CA LEU A 159 -42.60 11.64 -22.96
C LEU A 159 -43.98 11.18 -23.45
N CYS A 160 -44.14 10.98 -24.76
CA CYS A 160 -45.40 10.49 -25.34
C CYS A 160 -45.13 9.30 -26.25
N SER A 161 -46.15 8.49 -26.44
CA SER A 161 -46.15 7.40 -27.40
C SER A 161 -46.14 7.93 -28.84
N THR A 162 -45.42 7.25 -29.72
CA THR A 162 -45.32 7.61 -31.13
C THR A 162 -45.92 6.52 -32.00
N ALA A 163 -46.06 6.79 -33.31
CA ALA A 163 -46.52 5.81 -34.26
C ALA A 163 -45.68 4.53 -34.30
N GLN A 164 -44.39 4.62 -33.90
CA GLN A 164 -43.50 3.46 -33.83
C GLN A 164 -43.81 2.53 -32.63
N ASP A 165 -44.38 3.09 -31.58
CA ASP A 165 -44.73 2.32 -30.36
C ASP A 165 -46.12 1.62 -30.52
N ARG A 166 -46.77 1.85 -31.66
CA ARG A 166 -48.09 1.34 -31.95
C ARG A 166 -47.98 -0.08 -32.55
N VAL A 167 -48.64 -1.03 -31.89
CA VAL A 167 -48.87 -2.34 -32.47
C VAL A 167 -50.05 -2.21 -33.43
N LEU A 168 -49.78 -2.28 -34.72
CA LEU A 168 -50.79 -2.28 -35.75
C LEU A 168 -51.50 -3.64 -35.76
N SER A 169 -52.63 -3.73 -35.13
CA SER A 169 -53.48 -4.92 -35.16
C SER A 169 -54.85 -4.61 -35.77
N PRO A 170 -55.30 -5.44 -36.70
CA PRO A 170 -56.64 -5.29 -37.29
C PRO A 170 -57.73 -5.31 -36.19
N GLN A 171 -58.69 -4.41 -36.29
CA GLN A 171 -59.79 -4.31 -35.31
C GLN A 171 -60.90 -5.31 -35.60
N ALA A 172 -61.38 -5.98 -34.56
CA ALA A 172 -62.50 -6.89 -34.69
C ALA A 172 -63.87 -6.07 -34.74
N LYS A 173 -64.68 -6.34 -35.72
CA LYS A 173 -66.03 -5.83 -35.82
C LYS A 173 -67.06 -6.81 -35.23
N GLU A 174 -68.25 -6.27 -34.85
CA GLU A 174 -69.34 -7.11 -34.44
C GLU A 174 -69.64 -8.17 -35.52
N GLY A 175 -69.82 -9.44 -35.11
CA GLY A 175 -70.00 -10.56 -36.00
C GLY A 175 -68.73 -11.33 -36.41
N GLY A 176 -67.59 -11.13 -35.74
CA GLY A 176 -66.39 -11.95 -35.94
C GLY A 176 -65.59 -11.62 -37.20
N LYS A 177 -65.94 -10.56 -37.93
CA LYS A 177 -65.23 -10.08 -39.10
C LYS A 177 -64.13 -9.12 -38.65
N VAL A 178 -62.95 -9.29 -39.19
CA VAL A 178 -61.77 -8.42 -38.89
C VAL A 178 -61.60 -7.37 -39.97
N ASP A 179 -61.59 -6.11 -39.62
CA ASP A 179 -61.30 -5.01 -40.57
C ASP A 179 -59.77 -4.81 -40.71
N MET A 180 -59.26 -5.31 -41.83
CA MET A 180 -57.81 -5.18 -42.12
C MET A 180 -57.39 -3.77 -42.50
N LYS A 181 -58.36 -2.85 -42.71
CA LYS A 181 -58.06 -1.45 -43.03
C LYS A 181 -58.07 -0.56 -41.80
N ASP A 182 -58.79 -0.96 -40.76
CA ASP A 182 -58.82 -0.25 -39.48
C ASP A 182 -57.73 -0.79 -38.59
N LEU A 183 -56.62 -0.10 -38.56
CA LEU A 183 -55.45 -0.44 -37.77
C LEU A 183 -55.45 0.23 -36.38
N GLY A 184 -56.60 0.67 -35.91
CA GLY A 184 -56.82 1.31 -34.62
C GLY A 184 -56.61 2.82 -34.59
N ALA A 185 -56.82 3.45 -33.46
CA ALA A 185 -56.83 4.90 -33.31
C ALA A 185 -55.46 5.53 -33.62
N ILE A 186 -55.47 6.66 -34.29
CA ILE A 186 -54.26 7.46 -34.51
C ILE A 186 -53.82 8.06 -33.16
N ILE A 187 -52.53 7.92 -32.86
CA ILE A 187 -51.96 8.53 -31.66
C ILE A 187 -51.93 10.05 -31.88
N THR A 188 -52.69 10.77 -31.06
CA THR A 188 -52.69 12.23 -31.05
C THR A 188 -52.38 12.74 -29.66
N VAL A 189 -51.74 13.90 -29.60
CA VAL A 189 -51.42 14.58 -28.34
C VAL A 189 -52.24 15.88 -28.24
N LYS A 190 -52.62 16.25 -27.04
CA LYS A 190 -53.35 17.50 -26.80
C LYS A 190 -52.39 18.70 -26.88
N PRO A 191 -52.87 19.88 -27.29
CA PRO A 191 -52.08 21.09 -27.21
C PRO A 191 -51.52 21.30 -25.79
N GLY A 192 -50.23 21.63 -25.69
CA GLY A 192 -49.52 21.84 -24.40
C GLY A 192 -48.93 20.56 -23.78
N THR A 193 -49.20 19.37 -24.37
CA THR A 193 -48.54 18.13 -23.88
C THR A 193 -47.05 18.15 -24.20
N PRO A 194 -46.18 17.97 -23.21
CA PRO A 194 -44.71 17.90 -23.47
C PRO A 194 -44.39 16.62 -24.24
N LEU A 195 -43.77 16.75 -25.40
CA LEU A 195 -43.44 15.63 -26.30
C LEU A 195 -42.10 15.02 -25.99
N MET A 196 -41.12 15.84 -25.60
CA MET A 196 -39.76 15.45 -25.31
C MET A 196 -39.19 16.27 -24.15
N GLN A 197 -38.31 15.68 -23.40
CA GLN A 197 -37.51 16.34 -22.38
C GLN A 197 -36.04 16.24 -22.76
N ARG A 198 -35.33 17.35 -22.74
CA ARG A 198 -33.88 17.37 -22.87
C ARG A 198 -33.27 17.05 -21.52
N VAL A 199 -32.54 15.94 -21.44
CA VAL A 199 -31.63 15.66 -20.33
C VAL A 199 -30.29 16.30 -20.68
N ALA A 200 -29.79 17.16 -19.81
CA ALA A 200 -28.50 17.85 -20.05
C ALA A 200 -27.34 16.86 -20.02
N ALA A 201 -26.29 17.21 -20.75
CA ALA A 201 -25.01 16.50 -20.64
C ALA A 201 -24.44 16.60 -19.21
N THR A 202 -23.78 15.57 -18.76
CA THR A 202 -23.03 15.58 -17.50
C THR A 202 -21.53 15.57 -17.83
N PRO A 203 -20.71 16.36 -17.10
CA PRO A 203 -19.25 16.26 -17.25
C PRO A 203 -18.76 14.90 -16.79
N GLY A 204 -17.62 14.46 -17.29
CA GLY A 204 -16.91 13.31 -16.76
C GLY A 204 -16.28 13.60 -15.39
N GLU A 205 -15.77 12.57 -14.76
CA GLU A 205 -14.97 12.67 -13.55
C GLU A 205 -13.53 12.28 -13.88
N ASP A 206 -12.57 13.13 -13.50
CA ASP A 206 -11.15 12.83 -13.70
C ASP A 206 -10.72 11.61 -12.86
N GLY A 207 -9.86 10.80 -13.44
CA GLY A 207 -9.15 9.76 -12.73
C GLY A 207 -7.99 10.31 -11.88
N TYR A 208 -7.40 9.49 -11.04
CA TYR A 208 -6.19 9.82 -10.30
C TYR A 208 -5.42 8.56 -9.95
#